data_bcc909c849b70fab6dfacae338638da4
#
_entry.id   bcc909c849b70fab6dfacae338638da4
#
_cell.length_a   1.000
_cell.length_b   1.000
_cell.length_c   1.000
_cell.angle_alpha   90.00
_cell.angle_beta   90.00
_cell.angle_gamma   90.00
#
_symmetry.space_group_name_H-M   'P 1'
#
loop_
_entity.id
_entity.type
_entity.pdbx_description
1 polymer ?
#
loop_
_entity_poly.entity_id
_entity_poly.type
_entity_poly.pdbx_seq_one_letter_code
_entity_poly.pdbx_strand_id
1 'polypeptide(L)'
;MTREENEERLAYLKNIVLNLPHKPGTYQYYDERRKPGAEAPDQSHIIYVGKAKDLKNRVSSYFHKEVDRYKTKVLVSKIQDISYSVVNTEEDALLIENQ
;
A
#
# COMPACT_ATOMS: atom_id res chain seq x y z
N MET A 1 9.98 10.33 15.00
CA MET A 1 8.68 10.84 14.50
C MET A 1 7.83 11.28 15.69
N THR A 2 7.29 12.49 15.64
CA THR A 2 6.39 12.97 16.69
C THR A 2 5.02 12.32 16.56
N ARG A 3 4.19 12.43 17.59
CA ARG A 3 2.82 11.96 17.59
C ARG A 3 2.01 12.63 16.47
N GLU A 4 2.18 13.94 16.31
CA GLU A 4 1.48 14.71 15.29
C GLU A 4 1.88 14.28 13.88
N GLU A 5 3.17 14.07 13.66
CA GLU A 5 3.66 13.57 12.37
C GLU A 5 3.10 12.18 12.07
N ASN A 6 3.02 11.31 13.08
CA ASN A 6 2.48 9.97 12.91
C ASN A 6 0.98 10.01 12.60
N GLU A 7 0.22 10.87 13.25
CA GLU A 7 -1.20 11.03 12.99
C GLU A 7 -1.44 11.55 11.57
N GLU A 8 -0.63 12.51 11.13
CA GLU A 8 -0.70 13.07 9.78
C GLU A 8 -0.36 12.01 8.74
N ARG A 9 0.68 11.21 8.99
CA ARG A 9 1.08 10.11 8.12
C ARG A 9 -0.05 9.09 7.97
N LEU A 10 -0.65 8.67 9.08
CA LEU A 10 -1.76 7.71 9.06
C LEU A 10 -2.97 8.26 8.33
N ALA A 11 -3.29 9.54 8.52
CA ALA A 11 -4.40 10.18 7.81
C ALA A 11 -4.16 10.19 6.29
N TYR A 12 -2.93 10.51 5.88
CA TYR A 12 -2.54 10.50 4.48
C TYR A 12 -2.70 9.09 3.87
N LEU A 13 -2.18 8.08 4.56
CA LEU A 13 -2.25 6.69 4.08
C LEU A 13 -3.69 6.17 4.05
N LYS A 14 -4.48 6.48 5.07
CA LYS A 14 -5.89 6.08 5.11
C LYS A 14 -6.69 6.67 3.96
N ASN A 15 -6.38 7.90 3.58
CA ASN A 15 -7.04 8.54 2.44
C ASN A 15 -6.74 7.77 1.15
N ILE A 16 -5.51 7.32 0.96
CA ILE A 16 -5.15 6.49 -0.20
C ILE A 16 -5.94 5.19 -0.17
N VAL A 17 -5.99 4.52 0.99
CA VAL A 17 -6.70 3.24 1.14
C VAL A 17 -8.19 3.39 0.82
N LEU A 18 -8.82 4.46 1.30
CA LEU A 18 -10.23 4.71 1.04
C LEU A 18 -10.54 4.88 -0.45
N ASN A 19 -9.59 5.36 -1.22
CA ASN A 19 -9.75 5.59 -2.65
C ASN A 19 -9.28 4.42 -3.51
N LEU A 20 -8.80 3.34 -2.91
CA LEU A 20 -8.43 2.15 -3.67
C LEU A 20 -9.65 1.45 -4.26
N PRO A 21 -9.56 0.93 -5.49
CA PRO A 21 -10.66 0.20 -6.08
C PRO A 21 -10.76 -1.23 -5.55
N HIS A 22 -11.96 -1.80 -5.57
CA HIS A 22 -12.19 -3.23 -5.33
C HIS A 22 -11.92 -3.98 -6.62
N LYS A 23 -10.65 -3.99 -7.05
CA LYS A 23 -10.21 -4.61 -8.30
C LYS A 23 -8.88 -5.34 -8.09
N PRO A 24 -8.59 -6.35 -8.93
CA PRO A 24 -7.30 -7.02 -8.84
C PRO A 24 -6.16 -6.13 -9.32
N GLY A 25 -5.00 -6.33 -8.75
CA GLY A 25 -3.83 -5.55 -9.14
C GLY A 25 -2.63 -5.78 -8.25
N THR A 26 -1.65 -4.91 -8.42
CA THR A 26 -0.44 -4.88 -7.59
C THR A 26 -0.40 -3.60 -6.79
N TYR A 27 0.27 -3.65 -5.64
CA TYR A 27 0.46 -2.47 -4.79
C TYR A 27 1.91 -2.42 -4.31
N GLN A 28 2.40 -1.19 -4.09
CA GLN A 28 3.75 -0.95 -3.63
C GLN A 28 3.71 -0.03 -2.42
N TYR A 29 4.52 -0.35 -1.40
CA TYR A 29 4.72 0.50 -0.23
C TYR A 29 6.09 1.13 -0.30
N TYR A 30 6.18 2.40 0.10
CA TYR A 30 7.40 3.20 0.03
C TYR A 30 7.75 3.78 1.39
N ASP A 31 9.04 3.98 1.63
CA ASP A 31 9.53 4.63 2.85
C ASP A 31 9.70 6.14 2.69
N GLU A 32 9.24 6.69 1.59
CA GLU A 32 9.27 8.12 1.31
C GLU A 32 7.99 8.53 0.58
N ARG A 33 7.52 9.74 0.83
CA ARG A 33 6.35 10.29 0.15
C ARG A 33 6.72 10.76 -1.25
N ARG A 34 5.77 10.65 -2.19
CA ARG A 34 5.96 11.20 -3.54
C ARG A 34 6.14 12.71 -3.50
N LYS A 35 6.87 13.22 -4.47
CA LYS A 35 7.03 14.67 -4.62
C LYS A 35 5.75 15.28 -5.18
N PRO A 36 5.48 16.59 -4.91
CA PRO A 36 4.29 17.24 -5.46
C PRO A 36 4.23 17.09 -6.98
N GLY A 37 3.07 16.64 -7.48
CA GLY A 37 2.85 16.40 -8.91
C GLY A 37 3.28 15.03 -9.43
N ALA A 38 3.96 14.24 -8.63
CA ALA A 38 4.36 12.88 -9.03
C ALA A 38 3.26 11.88 -8.75
N GLU A 39 3.15 10.83 -9.57
CA GLU A 39 2.17 9.75 -9.37
C GLU A 39 2.60 8.77 -8.29
N ALA A 40 3.90 8.65 -8.05
CA ALA A 40 4.47 7.75 -7.05
C ALA A 40 5.86 8.22 -6.65
N PRO A 41 6.38 7.77 -5.50
CA PRO A 41 7.77 8.01 -5.14
C PRO A 41 8.72 7.27 -6.07
N ASP A 42 10.02 7.57 -5.97
CA ASP A 42 11.04 6.86 -6.72
C ASP A 42 11.06 5.38 -6.33
N GLN A 43 11.28 4.50 -7.31
CA GLN A 43 11.31 3.06 -7.10
C GLN A 43 12.37 2.61 -6.11
N SER A 44 13.44 3.39 -5.94
CA SER A 44 14.49 3.07 -4.97
C SER A 44 13.97 3.09 -3.53
N HIS A 45 12.82 3.70 -3.28
CA HIS A 45 12.18 3.78 -1.96
C HIS A 45 11.12 2.70 -1.73
N ILE A 46 10.97 1.75 -2.64
CA ILE A 46 10.02 0.64 -2.45
C ILE A 46 10.53 -0.27 -1.34
N ILE A 47 9.67 -0.51 -0.34
CA ILE A 47 9.98 -1.43 0.76
C ILE A 47 9.16 -2.71 0.71
N TYR A 48 8.10 -2.74 -0.11
CA TYR A 48 7.28 -3.93 -0.27
C TYR A 48 6.46 -3.86 -1.55
N VAL A 49 6.31 -5.00 -2.22
CA VAL A 49 5.45 -5.16 -3.40
C VAL A 49 4.54 -6.35 -3.15
N GLY A 50 3.25 -6.18 -3.39
CA GLY A 50 2.27 -7.24 -3.19
C GLY A 50 1.29 -7.34 -4.34
N LYS A 51 0.53 -8.44 -4.34
CA LYS A 51 -0.50 -8.73 -5.33
C LYS A 51 -1.82 -8.95 -4.61
N ALA A 52 -2.91 -8.54 -5.22
CA ALA A 52 -4.22 -8.69 -4.60
C ALA A 52 -5.30 -8.96 -5.64
N LYS A 53 -6.29 -9.76 -5.26
CA LYS A 53 -7.51 -9.93 -6.05
C LYS A 53 -8.47 -8.77 -5.82
N ASP A 54 -8.36 -8.13 -4.65
CA ASP A 54 -9.12 -6.94 -4.28
C ASP A 54 -8.15 -5.99 -3.57
N LEU A 55 -7.69 -4.97 -4.28
CA LEU A 55 -6.69 -4.03 -3.77
C LEU A 55 -7.13 -3.36 -2.48
N LYS A 56 -8.37 -2.86 -2.44
CA LYS A 56 -8.86 -2.15 -1.25
C LYS A 56 -8.90 -3.05 -0.02
N ASN A 57 -9.44 -4.26 -0.14
CA ASN A 57 -9.51 -5.19 0.98
C ASN A 57 -8.12 -5.61 1.43
N ARG A 58 -7.24 -5.92 0.49
CA ARG A 58 -5.89 -6.38 0.83
C ARG A 58 -5.07 -5.31 1.52
N VAL A 59 -5.03 -4.11 0.95
CA VAL A 59 -4.25 -3.02 1.53
C VAL A 59 -4.85 -2.57 2.86
N SER A 60 -6.19 -2.48 2.95
CA SER A 60 -6.86 -2.15 4.21
C SER A 60 -6.47 -3.11 5.34
N SER A 61 -6.27 -4.39 5.04
CA SER A 61 -5.96 -5.39 6.05
C SER A 61 -4.65 -5.11 6.79
N TYR A 62 -3.71 -4.40 6.16
CA TYR A 62 -2.45 -4.03 6.80
C TYR A 62 -2.63 -2.98 7.89
N PHE A 63 -3.72 -2.20 7.82
CA PHE A 63 -3.97 -1.08 8.74
C PHE A 63 -5.03 -1.39 9.79
N HIS A 64 -5.49 -2.64 9.88
CA HIS A 64 -6.44 -3.05 10.92
C HIS A 64 -5.76 -3.08 12.29
N LYS A 65 -6.49 -2.65 13.32
CA LYS A 65 -5.98 -2.62 14.69
C LYS A 65 -5.66 -4.01 15.25
N GLU A 66 -6.26 -5.05 14.67
CA GLU A 66 -6.14 -6.43 15.13
C GLU A 66 -5.01 -7.21 14.48
N VAL A 67 -4.14 -6.55 13.72
CA VAL A 67 -3.01 -7.23 13.10
C VAL A 67 -1.98 -7.55 14.18
N ASP A 68 -1.86 -8.85 14.52
CA ASP A 68 -0.98 -9.33 15.58
C ASP A 68 0.44 -9.66 15.12
N ARG A 69 0.67 -9.71 13.82
CA ARG A 69 2.00 -10.10 13.32
C ARG A 69 2.99 -8.97 13.46
N TYR A 70 4.02 -9.22 14.24
CA TYR A 70 5.09 -8.26 14.48
C TYR A 70 5.71 -7.72 13.18
N LYS A 71 5.96 -8.62 12.21
CA LYS A 71 6.53 -8.23 10.92
C LYS A 71 5.64 -7.23 10.17
N THR A 72 4.33 -7.43 10.20
CA THR A 72 3.39 -6.53 9.56
C THR A 72 3.37 -5.17 10.27
N LYS A 73 3.40 -5.15 11.58
CA LYS A 73 3.44 -3.91 12.35
C LYS A 73 4.70 -3.11 12.05
N VAL A 74 5.85 -3.79 11.95
CA VAL A 74 7.11 -3.13 11.59
C VAL A 74 7.04 -2.55 10.19
N LEU A 75 6.53 -3.32 9.23
CA LEU A 75 6.35 -2.84 7.85
C LEU A 75 5.46 -1.60 7.82
N VAL A 76 4.27 -1.68 8.44
CA VAL A 76 3.31 -0.57 8.46
C VAL A 76 3.94 0.69 9.06
N SER A 77 4.77 0.55 10.09
CA SER A 77 5.42 1.69 10.73
C SER A 77 6.39 2.42 9.79
N LYS A 78 6.88 1.76 8.74
CA LYS A 78 7.82 2.33 7.78
C LYS A 78 7.16 2.92 6.53
N ILE A 79 5.88 2.63 6.31
CA ILE A 79 5.18 3.09 5.11
C ILE A 79 4.96 4.58 5.16
N GLN A 80 5.42 5.29 4.13
CA GLN A 80 5.19 6.73 3.96
C GLN A 80 4.29 7.03 2.75
N ASP A 81 4.18 6.10 1.81
CA ASP A 81 3.32 6.26 0.64
C ASP A 81 2.95 4.90 0.07
N ILE A 82 1.89 4.88 -0.75
CA ILE A 82 1.36 3.67 -1.38
C ILE A 82 1.03 4.01 -2.83
N SER A 83 1.40 3.14 -3.76
CA SER A 83 0.94 3.20 -5.14
C SER A 83 0.35 1.85 -5.53
N TYR A 84 -0.39 1.83 -6.63
CA TYR A 84 -1.03 0.59 -7.11
C TYR A 84 -1.23 0.63 -8.61
N SER A 85 -1.39 -0.56 -9.20
CA SER A 85 -1.75 -0.71 -10.60
C SER A 85 -2.86 -1.75 -10.72
N VAL A 86 -3.93 -1.41 -11.40
CA VAL A 86 -5.06 -2.33 -11.63
C VAL A 86 -4.73 -3.20 -12.85
N VAL A 87 -4.98 -4.52 -12.73
CA VAL A 87 -4.91 -5.42 -13.88
C VAL A 87 -6.32 -5.53 -14.48
N ASN A 88 -6.39 -5.67 -15.80
CA ASN A 88 -7.66 -5.57 -16.52
C ASN A 88 -8.52 -6.83 -16.49
N THR A 89 -7.94 -7.98 -16.15
CA THR A 89 -8.66 -9.26 -16.16
C THR A 89 -8.20 -10.16 -15.02
N GLU A 90 -9.06 -11.11 -14.63
CA GLU A 90 -8.69 -12.13 -13.66
C GLU A 90 -7.52 -12.98 -14.14
N GLU A 91 -7.43 -13.16 -15.45
CA GLU A 91 -6.36 -13.91 -16.09
C GLU A 91 -5.00 -13.27 -15.81
N ASP A 92 -4.91 -11.94 -15.95
CA ASP A 92 -3.70 -11.20 -15.63
C ASP A 92 -3.34 -11.32 -14.13
N ALA A 93 -4.34 -11.27 -13.26
CA ALA A 93 -4.13 -11.44 -11.83
C ALA A 93 -3.62 -12.85 -11.50
N LEU A 94 -4.17 -13.87 -12.15
CA LEU A 94 -3.73 -15.24 -11.98
C LEU A 94 -2.30 -15.45 -12.47
N LEU A 95 -1.93 -14.85 -13.59
CA LEU A 95 -0.57 -14.92 -14.10
C LEU A 95 0.42 -14.29 -13.12
N ILE A 96 0.04 -13.17 -12.51
CA ILE A 96 0.86 -12.50 -11.52
C ILE A 96 1.03 -13.40 -10.28
N GLU A 97 -0.03 -14.05 -9.83
CA GLU A 97 0.00 -14.93 -8.66
C GLU A 97 0.87 -16.18 -8.86
N ASN A 98 1.04 -16.64 -10.07
CA ASN A 98 1.78 -17.86 -10.39
C ASN A 98 3.27 -17.64 -10.61
N GLN A 99 3.77 -16.46 -10.47
CA GLN A 99 5.19 -16.13 -10.64
C GLN A 99 6.01 -16.33 -9.37
#